data_5f0c79452acd986613ab5325a88c1490
#
_entry.id   5f0c79452acd986613ab5325a88c1490
#
_cell.length_a   1.000
_cell.length_b   1.000
_cell.length_c   1.000
_cell.angle_alpha   90.00
_cell.angle_beta   90.00
_cell.angle_gamma   90.00
#
_symmetry.space_group_name_H-M   'P 1'
#
loop_
_entity.id
_entity.type
_entity.pdbx_description
1 polymer ?
#
loop_
_entity_poly.entity_id
_entity_poly.type
_entity_poly.pdbx_seq_one_letter_code
_entity_poly.pdbx_strand_id
1 'polypeptide(L)'
;LSRGPGDVYKRQDEETILNELMEEEMNYQVFTHDRGFIDSVMTGKEFVRYNESLLQVGFMVMDPQSGDVLAWIGGLDFNQSPLDHLNVRRQVGSTFKPLLYAKALIDRRRELDPCAQIPMSSRVFEGRDWQAKWEWTKGDDGTLSMKSCLASSNNSCSVNLMYGLGGPLPLIRFAEELGISKKQIPESATICLGTADITVYKMMASFSAFANSGIHTAPRFITRIENSDGQVIHQNDQNYHIAIDSATNRRVVTLMNEVTQSGTARSLNSSAYNIPSNIML
;
A
#
# COMPACT_ATOMS: atom_id res chain seq x y z
N LEU A 1 -15.02 29.79 27.11
CA LEU A 1 -14.73 31.19 26.77
C LEU A 1 -15.53 31.54 25.52
N SER A 2 -16.63 32.28 25.66
CA SER A 2 -17.42 32.81 24.54
C SER A 2 -16.57 33.88 23.82
N ARG A 3 -16.35 33.68 22.52
CA ARG A 3 -15.68 34.65 21.66
C ARG A 3 -16.56 35.88 21.51
N GLY A 4 -16.04 37.08 21.74
CA GLY A 4 -16.80 38.32 21.64
C GLY A 4 -17.15 38.68 20.18
N PRO A 5 -18.20 39.52 19.95
CA PRO A 5 -18.61 39.93 18.59
C PRO A 5 -17.47 40.55 17.76
N GLY A 6 -16.50 41.21 18.37
CA GLY A 6 -15.35 41.81 17.69
C GLY A 6 -14.41 40.82 17.00
N ASP A 7 -14.34 39.57 17.48
CA ASP A 7 -13.52 38.53 16.84
C ASP A 7 -14.15 37.99 15.54
N VAL A 8 -15.46 38.09 15.43
CA VAL A 8 -16.22 37.68 14.22
C VAL A 8 -16.03 38.69 13.10
N TYR A 9 -16.07 39.99 13.41
CA TYR A 9 -15.89 41.05 12.42
C TYR A 9 -14.43 41.10 11.90
N LYS A 10 -13.44 40.95 12.77
CA LYS A 10 -12.03 40.86 12.32
C LYS A 10 -11.80 39.64 11.38
N ARG A 11 -12.44 38.53 11.64
CA ARG A 11 -12.34 37.37 10.76
C ARG A 11 -13.00 37.58 9.40
N GLN A 12 -14.14 38.27 9.35
CA GLN A 12 -14.81 38.58 8.08
C GLN A 12 -13.97 39.57 7.25
N ASP A 13 -13.32 40.55 7.86
CA ASP A 13 -12.40 41.47 7.17
C ASP A 13 -11.17 40.71 6.65
N GLU A 14 -10.58 39.83 7.46
CA GLU A 14 -9.44 38.99 7.06
C GLU A 14 -9.80 38.02 5.91
N GLU A 15 -10.98 37.41 5.94
CA GLU A 15 -11.46 36.51 4.90
C GLU A 15 -11.78 37.26 3.59
N THR A 16 -12.28 38.46 3.68
CA THR A 16 -12.54 39.32 2.53
C THR A 16 -11.24 39.74 1.86
N ILE A 17 -10.27 40.25 2.65
CA ILE A 17 -8.93 40.61 2.16
C ILE A 17 -8.22 39.42 1.56
N LEU A 18 -8.28 38.25 2.20
CA LEU A 18 -7.69 37.03 1.67
C LEU A 18 -8.32 36.63 0.32
N ASN A 19 -9.64 36.72 0.18
CA ASN A 19 -10.34 36.43 -1.05
C ASN A 19 -9.94 37.40 -2.18
N GLU A 20 -9.81 38.69 -1.88
CA GLU A 20 -9.35 39.71 -2.84
C GLU A 20 -7.93 39.42 -3.31
N LEU A 21 -6.99 39.15 -2.38
CA LEU A 21 -5.60 38.78 -2.70
C LEU A 21 -5.51 37.47 -3.52
N MET A 22 -6.41 36.54 -3.25
CA MET A 22 -6.45 35.28 -3.98
C MET A 22 -6.99 35.39 -5.41
N GLU A 23 -7.65 36.49 -5.77
CA GLU A 23 -8.12 36.80 -7.13
C GLU A 23 -7.14 37.72 -7.90
N GLU A 24 -6.14 38.28 -7.23
CA GLU A 24 -5.13 39.12 -7.88
C GLU A 24 -4.14 38.25 -8.67
N GLU A 25 -3.84 38.66 -9.92
CA GLU A 25 -2.81 38.01 -10.72
C GLU A 25 -1.42 38.40 -10.23
N MET A 26 -0.62 37.43 -9.90
CA MET A 26 0.78 37.59 -9.50
C MET A 26 1.68 36.62 -10.24
N ASN A 27 2.99 36.90 -10.22
CA ASN A 27 3.98 35.98 -10.76
C ASN A 27 4.35 34.94 -9.70
N TYR A 28 4.02 33.67 -9.97
CA TYR A 28 4.33 32.52 -9.11
C TYR A 28 5.39 31.65 -9.77
N GLN A 29 6.29 31.11 -8.94
CA GLN A 29 7.15 30.03 -9.38
C GLN A 29 6.41 28.70 -9.22
N VAL A 30 6.15 28.00 -10.32
CA VAL A 30 5.41 26.73 -10.36
C VAL A 30 6.31 25.60 -10.85
N PHE A 31 6.14 24.42 -10.26
CA PHE A 31 6.85 23.22 -10.69
C PHE A 31 6.15 22.57 -11.89
N THR A 32 6.93 22.20 -12.92
CA THR A 32 6.46 21.41 -14.06
C THR A 32 7.30 20.16 -14.24
N HIS A 33 6.70 19.05 -14.68
CA HIS A 33 7.40 17.76 -14.82
C HIS A 33 8.49 17.76 -15.90
N ASP A 34 8.38 18.62 -16.90
CA ASP A 34 9.29 18.67 -18.06
C ASP A 34 10.38 19.72 -17.95
N ARG A 35 10.15 20.82 -17.20
CA ARG A 35 11.06 21.96 -17.13
C ARG A 35 11.47 22.36 -15.70
N GLY A 36 11.00 21.64 -14.68
CA GLY A 36 11.22 22.03 -13.29
C GLY A 36 10.46 23.30 -12.93
N PHE A 37 11.07 24.19 -12.15
CA PHE A 37 10.44 25.45 -11.73
C PHE A 37 10.46 26.47 -12.85
N ILE A 38 9.29 27.05 -13.15
CA ILE A 38 9.10 28.14 -14.12
C ILE A 38 8.27 29.26 -13.51
N ASP A 39 8.46 30.47 -13.99
CA ASP A 39 7.62 31.62 -13.64
C ASP A 39 6.32 31.57 -14.45
N SER A 40 5.20 31.82 -13.78
CA SER A 40 3.86 31.83 -14.40
C SER A 40 2.97 32.88 -13.73
N VAL A 41 2.28 33.69 -14.54
CA VAL A 41 1.30 34.65 -14.05
C VAL A 41 -0.04 33.98 -13.90
N MET A 42 -0.59 34.00 -12.70
CA MET A 42 -1.88 33.42 -12.34
C MET A 42 -2.42 34.01 -11.04
N THR A 43 -3.68 33.76 -10.75
CA THR A 43 -4.28 34.15 -9.46
C THR A 43 -3.83 33.20 -8.35
N GLY A 44 -3.91 33.65 -7.10
CA GLY A 44 -3.61 32.81 -5.92
C GLY A 44 -4.45 31.53 -5.90
N LYS A 45 -5.73 31.59 -6.29
CA LYS A 45 -6.61 30.41 -6.38
C LYS A 45 -6.13 29.41 -7.44
N GLU A 46 -5.70 29.88 -8.60
CA GLU A 46 -5.14 29.05 -9.67
C GLU A 46 -3.83 28.42 -9.21
N PHE A 47 -2.95 29.17 -8.52
CA PHE A 47 -1.71 28.64 -7.98
C PHE A 47 -1.95 27.49 -6.97
N VAL A 48 -2.87 27.67 -6.01
CA VAL A 48 -3.23 26.61 -5.07
C VAL A 48 -3.79 25.39 -5.81
N ARG A 49 -4.75 25.60 -6.71
CA ARG A 49 -5.35 24.50 -7.50
C ARG A 49 -4.31 23.76 -8.34
N TYR A 50 -3.38 24.50 -8.95
CA TYR A 50 -2.28 23.92 -9.73
C TYR A 50 -1.42 23.00 -8.85
N ASN A 51 -0.94 23.50 -7.70
CA ASN A 51 -0.11 22.71 -6.79
C ASN A 51 -0.84 21.47 -6.24
N GLU A 52 -2.12 21.58 -5.90
CA GLU A 52 -2.94 20.45 -5.46
C GLU A 52 -3.22 19.42 -6.56
N SER A 53 -3.16 19.83 -7.83
CA SER A 53 -3.34 18.94 -8.98
C SER A 53 -2.08 18.17 -9.37
N LEU A 54 -0.91 18.56 -8.86
CA LEU A 54 0.35 17.88 -9.15
C LEU A 54 0.35 16.47 -8.56
N LEU A 55 0.43 15.47 -9.44
CA LEU A 55 0.53 14.08 -9.03
C LEU A 55 1.89 13.85 -8.37
N GLN A 56 1.85 13.28 -7.19
CA GLN A 56 3.04 12.88 -6.45
C GLN A 56 3.27 11.38 -6.58
N VAL A 57 4.52 10.95 -6.56
CA VAL A 57 4.90 9.54 -6.66
C VAL A 57 5.96 9.19 -5.63
N GLY A 58 5.78 8.04 -4.96
CA GLY A 58 6.84 7.36 -4.22
C GLY A 58 7.23 6.10 -4.97
N PHE A 59 8.52 5.86 -5.17
CA PHE A 59 9.03 4.69 -5.87
C PHE A 59 10.23 4.10 -5.14
N MET A 60 10.24 2.76 -4.99
CA MET A 60 11.31 2.03 -4.31
C MET A 60 11.67 0.78 -5.10
N VAL A 61 12.97 0.48 -5.15
CA VAL A 61 13.50 -0.80 -5.63
C VAL A 61 14.28 -1.45 -4.50
N MET A 62 14.07 -2.74 -4.31
CA MET A 62 14.73 -3.53 -3.27
C MET A 62 15.13 -4.89 -3.85
N ASP A 63 16.29 -5.37 -3.51
CA ASP A 63 16.68 -6.76 -3.75
C ASP A 63 15.95 -7.65 -2.72
N PRO A 64 15.08 -8.58 -3.15
CA PRO A 64 14.32 -9.40 -2.22
C PRO A 64 15.16 -10.41 -1.45
N GLN A 65 16.35 -10.79 -1.95
CA GLN A 65 17.23 -11.76 -1.30
C GLN A 65 18.07 -11.10 -0.21
N SER A 66 18.75 -10.00 -0.56
CA SER A 66 19.64 -9.30 0.38
C SER A 66 18.91 -8.30 1.29
N GLY A 67 17.73 -7.82 0.90
CA GLY A 67 17.04 -6.72 1.56
C GLY A 67 17.62 -5.35 1.22
N ASP A 68 18.62 -5.26 0.34
CA ASP A 68 19.24 -3.99 0.00
C ASP A 68 18.28 -3.08 -0.74
N VAL A 69 18.12 -1.85 -0.26
CA VAL A 69 17.35 -0.81 -0.95
C VAL A 69 18.25 -0.23 -2.04
N LEU A 70 17.87 -0.49 -3.30
CA LEU A 70 18.64 -0.11 -4.48
C LEU A 70 18.25 1.27 -5.01
N ALA A 71 16.99 1.67 -4.83
CA ALA A 71 16.49 3.00 -5.18
C ALA A 71 15.39 3.44 -4.22
N TRP A 72 15.38 4.73 -3.90
CA TRP A 72 14.38 5.39 -3.07
C TRP A 72 14.07 6.76 -3.64
N ILE A 73 12.83 6.95 -4.09
CA ILE A 73 12.32 8.21 -4.61
C ILE A 73 11.08 8.56 -3.81
N GLY A 74 11.21 9.51 -2.88
CA GLY A 74 10.14 9.89 -1.97
C GLY A 74 9.10 10.84 -2.57
N GLY A 75 9.44 11.53 -3.65
CA GLY A 75 8.59 12.51 -4.34
C GLY A 75 9.24 12.98 -5.62
N LEU A 76 8.59 13.89 -6.33
CA LEU A 76 9.07 14.44 -7.61
C LEU A 76 10.23 15.41 -7.43
N ASP A 77 10.07 16.34 -6.49
CA ASP A 77 11.08 17.35 -6.14
C ASP A 77 10.89 17.77 -4.68
N PHE A 78 11.99 17.83 -3.91
CA PHE A 78 11.96 18.13 -2.48
C PHE A 78 11.53 19.58 -2.20
N ASN A 79 11.89 20.54 -3.07
CA ASN A 79 11.52 21.93 -2.90
C ASN A 79 10.05 22.19 -3.22
N GLN A 80 9.47 21.38 -4.13
CA GLN A 80 8.04 21.43 -4.43
C GLN A 80 7.22 20.78 -3.30
N SER A 81 7.65 19.62 -2.81
CA SER A 81 7.02 18.92 -1.69
C SER A 81 8.04 18.12 -0.92
N PRO A 82 8.34 18.48 0.34
CA PRO A 82 9.30 17.76 1.18
C PRO A 82 8.73 16.44 1.73
N LEU A 83 7.50 16.09 1.36
CA LEU A 83 6.83 14.90 1.85
C LEU A 83 7.38 13.64 1.18
N ASP A 84 7.93 12.72 1.99
CA ASP A 84 8.36 11.40 1.52
C ASP A 84 7.18 10.44 1.43
N HIS A 85 6.66 10.24 0.22
CA HIS A 85 5.50 9.40 -0.06
C HIS A 85 5.73 7.90 0.21
N LEU A 86 6.97 7.44 0.34
CA LEU A 86 7.27 6.06 0.75
C LEU A 86 7.05 5.85 2.25
N ASN A 87 7.17 6.91 3.06
CA ASN A 87 6.98 6.89 4.51
C ASN A 87 5.60 7.39 4.97
N VAL A 88 4.80 7.95 4.07
CA VAL A 88 3.43 8.35 4.41
C VAL A 88 2.54 7.12 4.52
N ARG A 89 1.79 7.04 5.61
CA ARG A 89 0.77 5.99 5.78
C ARG A 89 -0.47 6.33 4.96
N ARG A 90 -0.92 5.37 4.17
CA ARG A 90 -2.15 5.47 3.41
C ARG A 90 -2.90 4.15 3.46
N GLN A 91 -4.21 4.22 3.33
CA GLN A 91 -5.06 3.04 3.25
C GLN A 91 -4.63 2.18 2.05
N VAL A 92 -4.19 0.95 2.34
CA VAL A 92 -3.60 0.05 1.34
C VAL A 92 -4.61 -0.54 0.37
N GLY A 93 -5.88 -0.55 0.73
CA GLY A 93 -6.95 -1.11 -0.10
C GLY A 93 -6.66 -2.55 -0.53
N SER A 94 -7.03 -2.89 -1.75
CA SER A 94 -6.91 -4.25 -2.30
C SER A 94 -5.47 -4.75 -2.44
N THR A 95 -4.45 -3.90 -2.30
CA THR A 95 -3.05 -4.37 -2.28
C THR A 95 -2.74 -5.23 -1.05
N PHE A 96 -3.59 -5.22 -0.02
CA PHE A 96 -3.47 -6.09 1.15
C PHE A 96 -3.98 -7.52 0.91
N LYS A 97 -4.78 -7.74 -0.13
CA LYS A 97 -5.40 -9.06 -0.41
C LYS A 97 -4.39 -10.20 -0.60
N PRO A 98 -3.25 -10.05 -1.29
CA PRO A 98 -2.26 -11.13 -1.38
C PRO A 98 -1.83 -11.69 -0.03
N LEU A 99 -1.71 -10.85 1.01
CA LEU A 99 -1.38 -11.30 2.37
C LEU A 99 -2.52 -12.16 2.96
N LEU A 100 -3.77 -11.74 2.77
CA LEU A 100 -4.94 -12.52 3.18
C LEU A 100 -4.99 -13.89 2.51
N TYR A 101 -4.79 -13.93 1.18
CA TYR A 101 -4.81 -15.15 0.40
C TYR A 101 -3.66 -16.09 0.77
N ALA A 102 -2.47 -15.53 1.01
CA ALA A 102 -1.33 -16.28 1.52
C ALA A 102 -1.64 -16.92 2.88
N LYS A 103 -2.18 -16.14 3.83
CA LYS A 103 -2.56 -16.65 5.14
C LYS A 103 -3.63 -17.74 5.07
N ALA A 104 -4.63 -17.57 4.20
CA ALA A 104 -5.65 -18.59 4.00
C ALA A 104 -5.04 -19.90 3.44
N LEU A 105 -4.10 -19.82 2.51
CA LEU A 105 -3.38 -20.99 1.99
C LEU A 105 -2.47 -21.65 3.02
N ILE A 106 -1.85 -20.87 3.92
CA ILE A 106 -1.03 -21.41 5.02
C ILE A 106 -1.90 -22.21 5.99
N ASP A 107 -3.00 -21.63 6.49
CA ASP A 107 -3.82 -22.23 7.52
C ASP A 107 -4.68 -23.38 7.03
N ARG A 108 -5.13 -23.31 5.75
CA ARG A 108 -6.06 -24.26 5.13
C ARG A 108 -5.46 -24.97 3.91
N ARG A 109 -4.15 -25.23 3.92
CA ARG A 109 -3.39 -25.83 2.79
C ARG A 109 -3.92 -27.17 2.29
N ARG A 110 -4.69 -27.89 3.10
CA ARG A 110 -5.31 -29.19 2.72
C ARG A 110 -6.65 -28.99 2.00
N GLU A 111 -7.28 -27.85 2.13
CA GLU A 111 -8.60 -27.53 1.63
C GLU A 111 -8.57 -26.52 0.49
N LEU A 112 -7.57 -25.62 0.50
CA LEU A 112 -7.44 -24.52 -0.43
C LEU A 112 -6.26 -24.74 -1.40
N ASP A 113 -6.54 -24.48 -2.66
CA ASP A 113 -5.57 -24.35 -3.74
C ASP A 113 -6.03 -23.24 -4.71
N PRO A 114 -5.25 -22.87 -5.72
CA PRO A 114 -5.63 -21.82 -6.67
C PRO A 114 -6.96 -22.07 -7.41
N CYS A 115 -7.43 -23.32 -7.53
CA CYS A 115 -8.68 -23.68 -8.20
C CYS A 115 -9.85 -23.87 -7.21
N ALA A 116 -9.59 -23.86 -5.89
CA ALA A 116 -10.62 -24.02 -4.87
C ALA A 116 -11.74 -22.99 -5.05
N GLN A 117 -12.99 -23.44 -4.95
CA GLN A 117 -14.15 -22.58 -5.11
C GLN A 117 -14.42 -21.83 -3.81
N ILE A 118 -14.35 -20.51 -3.87
CA ILE A 118 -14.59 -19.62 -2.74
C ILE A 118 -16.02 -19.09 -2.83
N PRO A 119 -16.85 -19.26 -1.80
CA PRO A 119 -18.20 -18.71 -1.81
C PRO A 119 -18.15 -17.17 -1.74
N MET A 120 -19.16 -16.53 -2.34
CA MET A 120 -19.32 -15.08 -2.33
C MET A 120 -20.46 -14.64 -1.40
N SER A 121 -20.94 -15.52 -0.53
CA SER A 121 -22.08 -15.27 0.38
C SER A 121 -21.84 -14.12 1.35
N SER A 122 -22.94 -13.50 1.77
CA SER A 122 -22.95 -12.53 2.86
C SER A 122 -22.43 -13.12 4.16
N ARG A 123 -21.78 -12.32 5.01
CA ARG A 123 -21.18 -12.75 6.27
C ARG A 123 -21.44 -11.74 7.38
N VAL A 124 -21.59 -12.27 8.59
CA VAL A 124 -21.66 -11.52 9.83
C VAL A 124 -20.49 -11.93 10.71
N PHE A 125 -19.72 -10.94 11.16
CA PHE A 125 -18.65 -11.11 12.13
C PHE A 125 -19.20 -10.63 13.47
N GLU A 126 -19.36 -11.58 14.40
CA GLU A 126 -19.82 -11.25 15.75
C GLU A 126 -18.74 -10.42 16.47
N GLY A 127 -19.18 -9.34 17.10
CA GLY A 127 -18.30 -8.51 17.93
C GLY A 127 -17.81 -9.30 19.14
N ARG A 128 -16.58 -9.00 19.55
CA ARG A 128 -15.99 -9.42 20.82
C ARG A 128 -15.71 -8.17 21.65
N ASP A 129 -15.29 -8.32 22.89
CA ASP A 129 -15.07 -7.19 23.82
C ASP A 129 -14.26 -6.01 23.26
N TRP A 130 -13.46 -6.25 22.23
CA TRP A 130 -12.56 -5.29 21.56
C TRP A 130 -12.89 -5.04 20.07
N GLN A 131 -13.94 -5.66 19.51
CA GLN A 131 -14.34 -5.52 18.11
C GLN A 131 -15.82 -5.19 18.00
N ALA A 132 -16.15 -4.20 17.17
CA ALA A 132 -17.52 -3.95 16.76
C ALA A 132 -18.02 -5.07 15.83
N LYS A 133 -19.29 -5.42 15.96
CA LYS A 133 -19.97 -6.27 14.98
C LYS A 133 -19.85 -5.65 13.59
N TRP A 134 -19.48 -6.47 12.59
CA TRP A 134 -19.38 -6.04 11.21
C TRP A 134 -20.12 -7.02 10.30
N GLU A 135 -20.85 -6.47 9.33
CA GLU A 135 -21.67 -7.23 8.39
C GLU A 135 -21.27 -6.94 6.95
N TRP A 136 -21.12 -8.01 6.16
CA TRP A 136 -21.00 -7.94 4.72
C TRP A 136 -22.28 -8.43 4.07
N THR A 137 -23.05 -7.51 3.49
CA THR A 137 -24.38 -7.75 2.91
C THR A 137 -24.38 -7.78 1.38
N LYS A 138 -23.24 -7.51 0.73
CA LYS A 138 -23.07 -7.50 -0.72
C LYS A 138 -22.63 -8.84 -1.30
N GLY A 139 -22.95 -9.93 -0.61
CA GLY A 139 -22.70 -11.28 -1.10
C GLY A 139 -23.82 -11.78 -2.01
N ASP A 140 -23.50 -12.81 -2.77
CA ASP A 140 -24.46 -13.63 -3.56
C ASP A 140 -24.24 -15.12 -3.28
N ASP A 141 -25.06 -15.98 -3.88
CA ASP A 141 -24.97 -17.44 -3.70
C ASP A 141 -23.95 -18.11 -4.64
N GLY A 142 -23.18 -17.31 -5.38
CA GLY A 142 -22.19 -17.81 -6.33
C GLY A 142 -20.87 -18.22 -5.66
N THR A 143 -20.03 -18.86 -6.47
CA THR A 143 -18.64 -19.18 -6.14
C THR A 143 -17.70 -18.72 -7.25
N LEU A 144 -16.46 -18.41 -6.90
CA LEU A 144 -15.38 -18.18 -7.85
C LEU A 144 -14.15 -18.99 -7.45
N SER A 145 -13.35 -19.41 -8.45
CA SER A 145 -12.05 -20.01 -8.12
C SER A 145 -11.18 -18.99 -7.36
N MET A 146 -10.36 -19.47 -6.43
CA MET A 146 -9.49 -18.61 -5.62
C MET A 146 -8.62 -17.69 -6.48
N LYS A 147 -8.10 -18.18 -7.61
CA LYS A 147 -7.35 -17.37 -8.57
C LYS A 147 -8.21 -16.27 -9.22
N SER A 148 -9.44 -16.58 -9.64
CA SER A 148 -10.36 -15.58 -10.18
C SER A 148 -10.80 -14.56 -9.14
N CYS A 149 -10.95 -14.98 -7.89
CA CYS A 149 -11.24 -14.09 -6.76
C CYS A 149 -10.17 -12.99 -6.59
N LEU A 150 -8.88 -13.38 -6.60
CA LEU A 150 -7.79 -12.42 -6.48
C LEU A 150 -7.64 -11.60 -7.77
N ALA A 151 -7.70 -12.23 -8.93
CA ALA A 151 -7.57 -11.59 -10.24
C ALA A 151 -8.58 -10.46 -10.44
N SER A 152 -9.85 -10.70 -10.10
CA SER A 152 -10.92 -9.70 -10.16
C SER A 152 -10.99 -8.77 -8.94
N SER A 153 -10.09 -8.98 -7.96
CA SER A 153 -10.12 -8.26 -6.69
C SER A 153 -11.48 -8.32 -5.98
N ASN A 154 -12.16 -9.49 -6.04
CA ASN A 154 -13.49 -9.68 -5.51
C ASN A 154 -13.53 -9.51 -3.98
N ASN A 155 -14.41 -8.63 -3.49
CA ASN A 155 -14.53 -8.32 -2.07
C ASN A 155 -15.25 -9.43 -1.30
N SER A 156 -16.31 -10.02 -1.87
CA SER A 156 -17.06 -11.09 -1.21
C SER A 156 -16.20 -12.34 -0.98
N CYS A 157 -15.33 -12.70 -1.94
CA CYS A 157 -14.34 -13.74 -1.75
C CYS A 157 -13.38 -13.42 -0.57
N SER A 158 -12.87 -12.18 -0.52
CA SER A 158 -11.93 -11.77 0.53
C SER A 158 -12.60 -11.82 1.92
N VAL A 159 -13.85 -11.40 2.00
CA VAL A 159 -14.64 -11.50 3.23
C VAL A 159 -14.86 -12.95 3.65
N ASN A 160 -15.16 -13.85 2.70
CA ASN A 160 -15.35 -15.28 3.02
C ASN A 160 -14.04 -15.96 3.43
N LEU A 161 -12.89 -15.58 2.84
CA LEU A 161 -11.58 -16.05 3.31
C LEU A 161 -11.30 -15.57 4.73
N MET A 162 -11.55 -14.29 5.04
CA MET A 162 -11.41 -13.74 6.39
C MET A 162 -12.32 -14.46 7.40
N TYR A 163 -13.56 -14.75 7.01
CA TYR A 163 -14.48 -15.53 7.83
C TYR A 163 -13.93 -16.93 8.10
N GLY A 164 -13.36 -17.58 7.07
CA GLY A 164 -12.70 -18.89 7.19
C GLY A 164 -11.46 -18.91 8.08
N LEU A 165 -10.79 -17.76 8.27
CA LEU A 165 -9.67 -17.59 9.21
C LEU A 165 -10.16 -17.40 10.66
N GLY A 166 -11.46 -17.25 10.90
CA GLY A 166 -12.01 -16.98 12.22
C GLY A 166 -11.83 -15.52 12.68
N GLY A 167 -11.52 -14.60 11.78
CA GLY A 167 -11.37 -13.18 12.06
C GLY A 167 -9.97 -12.62 11.78
N PRO A 168 -9.68 -11.37 12.20
CA PRO A 168 -8.50 -10.63 11.76
C PRO A 168 -7.18 -11.07 12.42
N LEU A 169 -7.20 -11.63 13.61
CA LEU A 169 -5.98 -11.92 14.39
C LEU A 169 -4.96 -12.81 13.68
N PRO A 170 -5.35 -13.90 12.99
CA PRO A 170 -4.38 -14.71 12.25
C PRO A 170 -3.68 -13.91 11.14
N LEU A 171 -4.42 -13.04 10.44
CA LEU A 171 -3.88 -12.18 9.37
C LEU A 171 -2.97 -11.09 9.95
N ILE A 172 -3.32 -10.49 11.08
CA ILE A 172 -2.49 -9.47 11.76
C ILE A 172 -1.15 -10.06 12.18
N ARG A 173 -1.14 -11.26 12.78
CA ARG A 173 0.10 -11.96 13.18
C ARG A 173 0.97 -12.27 11.96
N PHE A 174 0.38 -12.74 10.89
CA PHE A 174 1.10 -13.00 9.65
C PHE A 174 1.69 -11.73 9.03
N ALA A 175 0.96 -10.61 9.06
CA ALA A 175 1.48 -9.32 8.62
C ALA A 175 2.67 -8.85 9.49
N GLU A 176 2.70 -9.15 10.79
CA GLU A 176 3.87 -8.90 11.65
C GLU A 176 5.08 -9.73 11.24
N GLU A 177 4.89 -11.00 10.87
CA GLU A 177 5.95 -11.85 10.32
C GLU A 177 6.50 -11.28 8.99
N LEU A 178 5.72 -10.50 8.28
CA LEU A 178 6.11 -9.79 7.06
C LEU A 178 6.58 -8.33 7.30
N GLY A 179 6.88 -7.97 8.56
CA GLY A 179 7.46 -6.68 8.92
C GLY A 179 6.48 -5.50 9.05
N ILE A 180 5.16 -5.77 9.04
CA ILE A 180 4.12 -4.75 9.27
C ILE A 180 3.70 -4.78 10.74
N SER A 181 3.96 -3.70 11.48
CA SER A 181 3.60 -3.64 12.91
C SER A 181 2.09 -3.76 13.13
N LYS A 182 1.68 -4.60 14.08
CA LYS A 182 0.26 -4.72 14.49
C LYS A 182 -0.38 -3.39 14.89
N LYS A 183 0.40 -2.45 15.40
CA LYS A 183 -0.08 -1.11 15.76
C LYS A 183 -0.60 -0.31 14.56
N GLN A 184 -0.28 -0.73 13.34
CA GLN A 184 -0.69 -0.09 12.09
C GLN A 184 -1.93 -0.75 11.48
N ILE A 185 -2.36 -1.88 12.03
CA ILE A 185 -3.44 -2.69 11.49
C ILE A 185 -4.61 -2.68 12.48
N PRO A 186 -5.79 -2.20 12.10
CA PRO A 186 -6.96 -2.24 12.97
C PRO A 186 -7.39 -3.69 13.23
N GLU A 187 -7.74 -4.00 14.47
CA GLU A 187 -8.28 -5.31 14.86
C GLU A 187 -9.74 -5.47 14.42
N SER A 188 -9.96 -5.38 13.12
CA SER A 188 -11.27 -5.48 12.48
C SER A 188 -11.23 -6.43 11.30
N ALA A 189 -12.31 -7.18 11.06
CA ALA A 189 -12.43 -8.02 9.88
C ALA A 189 -12.36 -7.23 8.56
N THR A 190 -12.62 -5.92 8.59
CA THR A 190 -12.53 -5.01 7.42
C THR A 190 -11.13 -4.93 6.82
N ILE A 191 -10.07 -5.36 7.54
CA ILE A 191 -8.71 -5.43 6.99
C ILE A 191 -8.60 -6.36 5.76
N CYS A 192 -9.53 -7.30 5.58
CA CYS A 192 -9.60 -8.11 4.35
C CYS A 192 -9.85 -7.26 3.08
N LEU A 193 -10.35 -6.04 3.26
CA LEU A 193 -10.56 -5.04 2.22
C LEU A 193 -9.48 -3.95 2.21
N GLY A 194 -8.47 -4.08 3.08
CA GLY A 194 -7.33 -3.18 3.16
C GLY A 194 -7.60 -1.85 3.86
N THR A 195 -8.34 -1.85 4.96
CA THR A 195 -8.61 -0.65 5.77
C THR A 195 -7.43 -0.21 6.64
N ALA A 196 -6.30 -0.91 6.60
CA ALA A 196 -5.09 -0.54 7.32
C ALA A 196 -4.33 0.60 6.62
N ASP A 197 -3.77 1.53 7.40
CA ASP A 197 -2.91 2.61 6.93
C ASP A 197 -1.44 2.21 7.06
N ILE A 198 -0.83 1.82 5.94
CA ILE A 198 0.53 1.28 5.88
C ILE A 198 1.35 2.09 4.87
N THR A 199 2.65 2.20 5.10
CA THR A 199 3.57 2.88 4.18
C THR A 199 3.91 1.99 2.98
N VAL A 200 4.22 2.60 1.82
CA VAL A 200 4.71 1.87 0.63
C VAL A 200 5.95 1.05 0.97
N TYR A 201 6.87 1.63 1.75
CA TYR A 201 8.07 0.95 2.26
C TYR A 201 7.75 -0.38 2.97
N LYS A 202 6.77 -0.40 3.88
CA LYS A 202 6.38 -1.62 4.60
C LYS A 202 5.66 -2.62 3.72
N MET A 203 4.83 -2.14 2.79
CA MET A 203 4.18 -3.02 1.81
C MET A 203 5.21 -3.67 0.88
N MET A 204 6.20 -2.91 0.36
CA MET A 204 7.28 -3.45 -0.46
C MET A 204 8.06 -4.54 0.30
N ALA A 205 8.44 -4.26 1.56
CA ALA A 205 9.14 -5.24 2.40
C ALA A 205 8.33 -6.52 2.61
N SER A 206 7.01 -6.42 2.78
CA SER A 206 6.15 -7.60 2.93
C SER A 206 6.01 -8.39 1.63
N PHE A 207 5.91 -7.70 0.48
CA PHE A 207 5.80 -8.34 -0.83
C PHE A 207 7.09 -9.00 -1.28
N SER A 208 8.26 -8.52 -0.84
CA SER A 208 9.56 -9.13 -1.17
C SER A 208 9.63 -10.60 -0.75
N ALA A 209 8.89 -11.00 0.28
CA ALA A 209 8.83 -12.40 0.70
C ALA A 209 8.25 -13.32 -0.40
N PHE A 210 7.25 -12.84 -1.17
CA PHE A 210 6.71 -13.61 -2.30
C PHE A 210 7.74 -13.81 -3.41
N ALA A 211 8.54 -12.79 -3.71
CA ALA A 211 9.61 -12.83 -4.70
C ALA A 211 10.82 -13.66 -4.22
N ASN A 212 11.00 -13.83 -2.91
CA ASN A 212 12.10 -14.57 -2.29
C ASN A 212 11.67 -15.94 -1.74
N SER A 213 10.83 -16.65 -2.47
CA SER A 213 10.40 -18.02 -2.14
C SER A 213 9.77 -18.19 -0.75
N GLY A 214 9.19 -17.13 -0.20
CA GLY A 214 8.55 -17.09 1.10
C GLY A 214 9.44 -16.63 2.25
N ILE A 215 10.68 -16.23 1.95
CA ILE A 215 11.64 -15.70 2.93
C ILE A 215 11.46 -14.18 3.02
N HIS A 216 11.07 -13.69 4.18
CA HIS A 216 11.06 -12.26 4.46
C HIS A 216 12.46 -11.80 4.84
N THR A 217 12.96 -10.78 4.16
CA THR A 217 14.24 -10.12 4.45
C THR A 217 13.97 -8.65 4.80
N ALA A 218 14.48 -8.21 5.96
CA ALA A 218 14.28 -6.83 6.40
C ALA A 218 15.04 -5.86 5.48
N PRO A 219 14.39 -4.78 4.99
CA PRO A 219 15.08 -3.79 4.16
C PRO A 219 16.21 -3.09 4.90
N ARG A 220 17.34 -2.88 4.22
CA ARG A 220 18.47 -2.14 4.76
C ARG A 220 19.03 -1.15 3.74
N PHE A 221 19.51 0.00 4.25
CA PHE A 221 20.11 1.08 3.46
C PHE A 221 21.62 1.12 3.60
N ILE A 222 22.12 0.71 4.77
CA ILE A 222 23.55 0.73 5.10
C ILE A 222 24.00 -0.71 5.33
N THR A 223 24.88 -1.18 4.51
CA THR A 223 25.45 -2.54 4.60
C THR A 223 26.71 -2.57 5.47
N ARG A 224 27.52 -1.49 5.40
CA ARG A 224 28.80 -1.38 6.10
C ARG A 224 29.17 0.07 6.34
N ILE A 225 29.83 0.36 7.47
CA ILE A 225 30.44 1.64 7.79
C ILE A 225 31.93 1.39 8.05
N GLU A 226 32.79 2.18 7.43
CA GLU A 226 34.25 2.14 7.60
C GLU A 226 34.77 3.50 8.08
N ASN A 227 35.89 3.47 8.80
CA ASN A 227 36.65 4.68 9.09
C ASN A 227 37.55 5.09 7.91
N SER A 228 38.28 6.22 8.05
CA SER A 228 39.22 6.73 7.04
C SER A 228 40.34 5.76 6.68
N ASP A 229 40.67 4.83 7.58
CA ASP A 229 41.75 3.83 7.42
C ASP A 229 41.27 2.51 6.80
N GLY A 230 39.99 2.45 6.42
CA GLY A 230 39.34 1.27 5.83
C GLY A 230 38.96 0.19 6.84
N GLN A 231 39.03 0.49 8.15
CA GLN A 231 38.58 -0.46 9.18
C GLN A 231 37.07 -0.45 9.26
N VAL A 232 36.44 -1.64 9.29
CA VAL A 232 35.00 -1.78 9.45
C VAL A 232 34.60 -1.42 10.87
N ILE A 233 33.82 -0.33 11.01
CA ILE A 233 33.25 0.13 12.28
C ILE A 233 31.93 -0.59 12.57
N HIS A 234 31.15 -0.83 11.53
CA HIS A 234 29.84 -1.49 11.63
C HIS A 234 29.59 -2.34 10.38
N GLN A 235 29.11 -3.56 10.60
CA GLN A 235 28.61 -4.47 9.58
C GLN A 235 27.16 -4.74 9.88
N ASN A 236 26.28 -4.47 8.92
CA ASN A 236 24.86 -4.75 9.06
C ASN A 236 24.57 -6.11 8.44
N ASP A 237 24.39 -7.13 9.26
CA ASP A 237 24.04 -8.46 8.82
C ASP A 237 22.60 -8.54 8.33
N GLN A 238 22.33 -9.47 7.42
CA GLN A 238 20.99 -9.72 6.92
C GLN A 238 20.11 -10.28 8.03
N ASN A 239 18.93 -9.67 8.21
CA ASN A 239 17.88 -10.19 9.07
C ASN A 239 16.77 -10.79 8.21
N TYR A 240 16.69 -12.12 8.18
CA TYR A 240 15.69 -12.84 7.39
C TYR A 240 15.11 -14.02 8.17
N HIS A 241 13.91 -14.43 7.79
CA HIS A 241 13.26 -15.64 8.29
C HIS A 241 12.26 -16.20 7.27
N ILE A 242 11.92 -17.47 7.40
CA ILE A 242 10.91 -18.10 6.55
C ILE A 242 9.53 -17.73 7.10
N ALA A 243 8.82 -16.87 6.37
CA ALA A 243 7.45 -16.48 6.70
C ALA A 243 6.41 -17.40 6.03
N ILE A 244 6.74 -17.94 4.84
CA ILE A 244 5.87 -18.81 4.05
C ILE A 244 6.70 -19.99 3.56
N ASP A 245 6.20 -21.21 3.68
CA ASP A 245 6.89 -22.35 3.07
C ASP A 245 6.88 -22.24 1.53
N SER A 246 7.95 -22.73 0.89
CA SER A 246 8.17 -22.57 -0.55
C SER A 246 7.04 -23.16 -1.41
N ALA A 247 6.37 -24.22 -0.97
CA ALA A 247 5.26 -24.83 -1.71
C ALA A 247 4.02 -23.93 -1.65
N THR A 248 3.69 -23.38 -0.49
CA THR A 248 2.60 -22.40 -0.33
C THR A 248 2.91 -21.12 -1.08
N ASN A 249 4.16 -20.63 -1.01
CA ASN A 249 4.57 -19.43 -1.73
C ASN A 249 4.35 -19.57 -3.25
N ARG A 250 4.71 -20.69 -3.86
CA ARG A 250 4.44 -20.93 -5.28
C ARG A 250 2.94 -20.83 -5.63
N ARG A 251 2.04 -21.32 -4.74
CA ARG A 251 0.60 -21.16 -4.93
C ARG A 251 0.17 -19.69 -4.86
N VAL A 252 0.71 -18.93 -3.92
CA VAL A 252 0.44 -17.47 -3.81
C VAL A 252 0.91 -16.74 -5.06
N VAL A 253 2.12 -17.00 -5.53
CA VAL A 253 2.66 -16.40 -6.77
C VAL A 253 1.80 -16.76 -7.98
N THR A 254 1.28 -17.99 -8.05
CA THR A 254 0.32 -18.39 -9.10
C THR A 254 -0.96 -17.54 -9.05
N LEU A 255 -1.49 -17.25 -7.86
CA LEU A 255 -2.65 -16.37 -7.71
C LEU A 255 -2.34 -14.92 -8.14
N MET A 256 -1.16 -14.41 -7.75
CA MET A 256 -0.73 -13.05 -8.10
C MET A 256 -0.49 -12.91 -9.62
N ASN A 257 0.09 -13.92 -10.25
CA ASN A 257 0.29 -13.94 -11.71
C ASN A 257 -1.05 -13.85 -12.46
N GLU A 258 -2.11 -14.48 -11.99
CA GLU A 258 -3.43 -14.40 -12.61
C GLU A 258 -3.98 -12.95 -12.64
N VAL A 259 -3.58 -12.09 -11.69
CA VAL A 259 -3.97 -10.67 -11.67
C VAL A 259 -3.47 -9.94 -12.92
N THR A 260 -2.29 -10.29 -13.38
CA THR A 260 -1.68 -9.70 -14.59
C THR A 260 -2.11 -10.41 -15.87
N GLN A 261 -2.45 -11.68 -15.81
CA GLN A 261 -2.87 -12.45 -17.00
C GLN A 261 -4.31 -12.14 -17.40
N SER A 262 -5.25 -12.19 -16.47
CA SER A 262 -6.69 -12.06 -16.74
C SER A 262 -7.40 -11.01 -15.87
N GLY A 263 -6.69 -10.46 -14.86
CA GLY A 263 -7.29 -9.63 -13.82
C GLY A 263 -7.14 -8.12 -14.02
N THR A 264 -7.15 -7.40 -12.90
CA THR A 264 -7.18 -5.93 -12.85
C THR A 264 -5.90 -5.28 -13.38
N ALA A 265 -4.78 -6.00 -13.43
CA ALA A 265 -3.51 -5.53 -13.98
C ALA A 265 -3.22 -6.07 -15.40
N ARG A 266 -4.21 -6.63 -16.09
CA ARG A 266 -4.05 -7.20 -17.45
C ARG A 266 -3.46 -6.21 -18.46
N SER A 267 -3.69 -4.92 -18.29
CA SER A 267 -3.14 -3.88 -19.15
C SER A 267 -1.61 -3.88 -19.23
N LEU A 268 -0.91 -4.39 -18.20
CA LEU A 268 0.55 -4.50 -18.18
C LEU A 268 1.09 -5.42 -19.28
N ASN A 269 0.30 -6.37 -19.76
CA ASN A 269 0.67 -7.24 -20.89
C ASN A 269 0.53 -6.55 -22.26
N SER A 270 0.09 -5.29 -22.29
CA SER A 270 0.01 -4.55 -23.55
C SER A 270 1.39 -4.09 -24.01
N SER A 271 1.57 -4.00 -25.34
CA SER A 271 2.81 -3.47 -25.95
C SER A 271 3.13 -2.03 -25.55
N ALA A 272 2.15 -1.28 -25.01
CA ALA A 272 2.33 0.09 -24.55
C ALA A 272 3.36 0.22 -23.41
N TYR A 273 3.52 -0.84 -22.58
CA TYR A 273 4.48 -0.82 -21.47
C TYR A 273 5.84 -1.40 -21.82
N ASN A 274 5.97 -2.04 -22.99
CA ASN A 274 7.23 -2.58 -23.52
C ASN A 274 7.98 -3.49 -22.52
N ILE A 275 7.23 -4.26 -21.70
CA ILE A 275 7.80 -5.14 -20.69
C ILE A 275 8.40 -6.36 -21.38
N PRO A 276 9.69 -6.67 -21.14
CA PRO A 276 10.33 -7.82 -21.75
C PRO A 276 9.61 -9.13 -21.43
N SER A 277 9.49 -10.02 -22.41
CA SER A 277 8.77 -11.30 -22.28
C SER A 277 9.37 -12.29 -21.28
N ASN A 278 10.62 -12.05 -20.87
CA ASN A 278 11.31 -12.85 -19.84
C ASN A 278 11.04 -12.33 -18.41
N ILE A 279 10.29 -11.23 -18.26
CA ILE A 279 9.84 -10.76 -16.95
C ILE A 279 8.48 -11.38 -16.68
N MET A 280 8.40 -12.14 -15.59
CA MET A 280 7.13 -12.66 -15.09
C MET A 280 6.42 -11.55 -14.30
N LEU A 281 5.25 -11.17 -14.76
CA LEU A 281 4.39 -10.17 -14.14
C LEU A 281 3.40 -10.83 -13.17
#